data_8daee2defb47578754030c2674da467a
#
_entry.id   8daee2defb47578754030c2674da467a
#
_cell.length_a   1.000
_cell.length_b   1.000
_cell.length_c   1.000
_cell.angle_alpha   90.00
_cell.angle_beta   90.00
_cell.angle_gamma   90.00
#
_symmetry.space_group_name_H-M   'P 1'
#
loop_
_entity.id
_entity.type
_entity.pdbx_description
1 polymer ?
#
loop_
_entity_poly.entity_id
_entity_poly.type
_entity_poly.pdbx_seq_one_letter_code
_entity_poly.pdbx_strand_id
1 'polypeptide(L)'
;MIYRGEELIELRPWQKSALVRSRREIDGIFLEALGGRGKTIATMAIIQEKKAERVLILNNKTAILNGWEKDAQELNLGYPVAFTVKTDKWLRAKANALREAEKGLKTLRKKIGVRKLYRQNPKYVELHENVKQLKAELDYDVLVIDEWQDMCSNQTCKDYLHIQRKYTIGLSATPIRRKGENFYPLEKTFFKVQEPSNRQEWLFRWGTLVYDSYSATKAKWKDFADYESYIAQLDNRGNFMCCEEIENVEQAVLNNGFPKELYIKRISIPEKNKEKLKSFRKFNILGVDGEYVMGKGSMSNKHTERLLKQAEVVIEDGKLTVNKAKISPVMKMAGGMLERSFNRKEGLKGGVVVVCESKKVALAIYEHFKGNALGLWTGDKQINHLNSSNLVATAKVMGTGVDGLQYRFDTMIVLDPKQQGSGEFNDYRQLQWRISGARQQHKVNIVEVVYIEE
;
A
#
# COMPACT_ATOMS: atom_id res chain seq x y z
N MET A 1 -25.24 -13.96 -7.10
CA MET A 1 -25.73 -12.91 -6.15
C MET A 1 -24.89 -13.01 -4.89
N ILE A 2 -24.37 -11.91 -4.39
CA ILE A 2 -23.52 -11.85 -3.20
C ILE A 2 -24.36 -11.28 -2.06
N TYR A 3 -24.30 -11.89 -0.89
CA TYR A 3 -25.03 -11.42 0.29
C TYR A 3 -24.07 -11.11 1.42
N ARG A 4 -24.41 -10.09 2.24
CA ARG A 4 -23.79 -9.83 3.53
C ARG A 4 -24.86 -10.04 4.59
N GLY A 5 -24.82 -11.18 5.30
CA GLY A 5 -25.98 -11.64 6.05
C GLY A 5 -27.18 -11.91 5.13
N GLU A 6 -28.29 -11.22 5.36
CA GLU A 6 -29.50 -11.30 4.53
C GLU A 6 -29.57 -10.22 3.44
N GLU A 7 -28.67 -9.24 3.45
CA GLU A 7 -28.66 -8.12 2.53
C GLU A 7 -28.00 -8.48 1.21
N LEU A 8 -28.73 -8.32 0.10
CA LEU A 8 -28.18 -8.45 -1.25
C LEU A 8 -27.29 -7.26 -1.58
N ILE A 9 -26.06 -7.54 -1.98
CA ILE A 9 -25.13 -6.52 -2.40
C ILE A 9 -25.32 -6.21 -3.89
N GLU A 10 -25.74 -4.99 -4.21
CA GLU A 10 -25.76 -4.50 -5.58
C GLU A 10 -24.37 -4.11 -6.06
N LEU A 11 -23.99 -4.64 -7.23
CA LEU A 11 -22.72 -4.28 -7.86
C LEU A 11 -22.82 -2.90 -8.51
N ARG A 12 -21.80 -2.08 -8.28
CA ARG A 12 -21.62 -0.78 -8.95
C ARG A 12 -21.32 -0.95 -10.44
N PRO A 13 -21.50 0.08 -11.28
CA PRO A 13 -21.23 -0.01 -12.72
C PRO A 13 -19.86 -0.58 -13.06
N TRP A 14 -18.78 -0.08 -12.45
CA TRP A 14 -17.43 -0.58 -12.69
C TRP A 14 -17.23 -2.04 -12.25
N GLN A 15 -17.88 -2.47 -11.16
CA GLN A 15 -17.82 -3.87 -10.67
C GLN A 15 -18.55 -4.80 -11.65
N LYS A 16 -19.67 -4.35 -12.21
CA LYS A 16 -20.38 -5.07 -13.28
C LYS A 16 -19.48 -5.19 -14.52
N SER A 17 -18.79 -4.12 -14.91
CA SER A 17 -17.84 -4.13 -16.02
C SER A 17 -16.67 -5.07 -15.77
N ALA A 18 -16.09 -5.07 -14.56
CA ALA A 18 -15.04 -6.01 -14.18
C ALA A 18 -15.51 -7.47 -14.25
N LEU A 19 -16.74 -7.74 -13.81
CA LEU A 19 -17.35 -9.06 -13.90
C LEU A 19 -17.53 -9.50 -15.35
N VAL A 20 -18.05 -8.63 -16.23
CA VAL A 20 -18.19 -8.90 -17.67
C VAL A 20 -16.83 -9.19 -18.31
N ARG A 21 -15.80 -8.40 -18.01
CA ARG A 21 -14.44 -8.64 -18.52
C ARG A 21 -13.87 -9.98 -18.03
N SER A 22 -14.15 -10.37 -16.79
CA SER A 22 -13.67 -11.64 -16.24
C SER A 22 -14.21 -12.87 -16.96
N ARG A 23 -15.34 -12.75 -17.67
CA ARG A 23 -15.91 -13.84 -18.49
C ARG A 23 -15.12 -14.16 -19.73
N ARG A 24 -14.26 -13.24 -20.21
CA ARG A 24 -13.38 -13.50 -21.35
C ARG A 24 -12.44 -14.66 -21.01
N GLU A 25 -12.00 -15.38 -22.05
CA GLU A 25 -11.00 -16.45 -21.92
C GLU A 25 -9.60 -15.87 -21.68
N ILE A 26 -9.37 -15.29 -20.52
CA ILE A 26 -8.10 -14.75 -20.07
C ILE A 26 -7.71 -15.39 -18.74
N ASP A 27 -6.42 -15.56 -18.50
CA ASP A 27 -5.89 -16.22 -17.29
C ASP A 27 -5.98 -15.33 -16.03
N GLY A 28 -6.42 -14.08 -16.15
CA GLY A 28 -6.56 -13.18 -15.03
C GLY A 28 -6.92 -11.75 -15.41
N ILE A 29 -7.31 -10.97 -14.40
CA ILE A 29 -7.62 -9.56 -14.52
C ILE A 29 -6.93 -8.76 -13.41
N PHE A 30 -6.42 -7.59 -13.76
CA PHE A 30 -5.86 -6.63 -12.81
C PHE A 30 -6.75 -5.40 -12.76
N LEU A 31 -7.24 -5.08 -11.55
CA LEU A 31 -8.18 -4.01 -11.29
C LEU A 31 -7.47 -2.86 -10.58
N GLU A 32 -7.47 -1.70 -11.20
CA GLU A 32 -7.09 -0.45 -10.57
C GLU A 32 -8.35 0.27 -10.09
N ALA A 33 -8.50 0.36 -8.78
CA ALA A 33 -9.60 1.10 -8.17
C ALA A 33 -9.15 1.74 -6.86
N LEU A 34 -9.52 2.98 -6.63
CA LEU A 34 -9.19 3.73 -5.43
C LEU A 34 -9.66 3.04 -4.14
N GLY A 35 -9.11 3.45 -3.00
CA GLY A 35 -9.55 2.97 -1.70
C GLY A 35 -11.05 3.21 -1.46
N GLY A 36 -11.71 2.26 -0.79
CA GLY A 36 -13.15 2.37 -0.49
C GLY A 36 -14.12 2.15 -1.67
N ARG A 37 -13.62 1.82 -2.85
CA ARG A 37 -14.45 1.59 -4.06
C ARG A 37 -15.11 0.22 -4.11
N GLY A 38 -14.84 -0.67 -3.17
CA GLY A 38 -15.41 -2.01 -3.13
C GLY A 38 -14.69 -3.02 -4.01
N LYS A 39 -13.35 -2.94 -4.09
CA LYS A 39 -12.50 -3.94 -4.76
C LYS A 39 -12.81 -5.36 -4.29
N THR A 40 -12.97 -5.54 -2.98
CA THR A 40 -13.32 -6.85 -2.38
C THR A 40 -14.61 -7.40 -2.96
N ILE A 41 -15.65 -6.57 -3.09
CA ILE A 41 -16.95 -6.99 -3.67
C ILE A 41 -16.80 -7.40 -5.14
N ALA A 42 -16.06 -6.63 -5.94
CA ALA A 42 -15.76 -6.98 -7.33
C ALA A 42 -15.02 -8.34 -7.40
N THR A 43 -14.05 -8.55 -6.52
CA THR A 43 -13.30 -9.81 -6.43
C THR A 43 -14.22 -10.97 -6.08
N MET A 44 -15.10 -10.82 -5.08
CA MET A 44 -16.05 -11.86 -4.69
C MET A 44 -17.04 -12.18 -5.82
N ALA A 45 -17.48 -11.17 -6.58
CA ALA A 45 -18.31 -11.39 -7.76
C ALA A 45 -17.59 -12.21 -8.84
N ILE A 46 -16.31 -11.93 -9.08
CA ILE A 46 -15.50 -12.69 -10.05
C ILE A 46 -15.25 -14.11 -9.54
N ILE A 47 -14.95 -14.31 -8.25
CA ILE A 47 -14.79 -15.63 -7.64
C ILE A 47 -16.08 -16.46 -7.82
N GLN A 48 -17.23 -15.85 -7.56
CA GLN A 48 -18.54 -16.47 -7.76
C GLN A 48 -18.77 -16.84 -9.23
N GLU A 49 -18.49 -15.95 -10.18
CA GLU A 49 -18.61 -16.19 -11.62
C GLU A 49 -17.74 -17.35 -12.09
N LYS A 50 -16.52 -17.45 -11.55
CA LYS A 50 -15.59 -18.54 -11.85
C LYS A 50 -15.92 -19.85 -11.14
N LYS A 51 -16.92 -19.87 -10.24
CA LYS A 51 -17.31 -21.02 -9.42
C LYS A 51 -16.10 -21.61 -8.69
N ALA A 52 -15.24 -20.75 -8.15
CA ALA A 52 -14.02 -21.17 -7.50
C ALA A 52 -14.33 -21.76 -6.11
N GLU A 53 -13.83 -22.96 -5.83
CA GLU A 53 -13.99 -23.64 -4.54
C GLU A 53 -12.80 -23.37 -3.61
N ARG A 54 -11.61 -23.17 -4.18
CA ARG A 54 -10.36 -22.91 -3.44
C ARG A 54 -9.74 -21.58 -3.89
N VAL A 55 -9.65 -20.63 -2.97
CA VAL A 55 -9.16 -19.28 -3.25
C VAL A 55 -7.97 -18.95 -2.35
N LEU A 56 -6.83 -18.57 -2.95
CA LEU A 56 -5.69 -18.02 -2.22
C LEU A 56 -5.67 -16.51 -2.33
N ILE A 57 -5.64 -15.83 -1.19
CA ILE A 57 -5.51 -14.38 -1.10
C ILE A 57 -4.15 -14.04 -0.51
N LEU A 58 -3.36 -13.24 -1.23
CA LEU A 58 -2.03 -12.84 -0.84
C LEU A 58 -1.93 -11.34 -0.65
N ASN A 59 -1.31 -10.94 0.46
CA ASN A 59 -0.86 -9.57 0.72
C ASN A 59 0.34 -9.61 1.67
N ASN A 60 1.15 -8.55 1.67
CA ASN A 60 2.31 -8.44 2.57
C ASN A 60 1.99 -7.74 3.91
N LYS A 61 0.76 -7.25 4.10
CA LYS A 61 0.33 -6.47 5.26
C LYS A 61 -0.76 -7.19 6.05
N THR A 62 -0.48 -7.54 7.29
CA THR A 62 -1.39 -8.28 8.17
C THR A 62 -2.74 -7.58 8.35
N ALA A 63 -2.76 -6.25 8.44
CA ALA A 63 -4.01 -5.50 8.61
C ALA A 63 -4.98 -5.68 7.41
N ILE A 64 -4.44 -5.78 6.19
CA ILE A 64 -5.24 -6.05 4.98
C ILE A 64 -5.74 -7.50 4.99
N LEU A 65 -4.89 -8.45 5.40
CA LEU A 65 -5.27 -9.86 5.49
C LEU A 65 -6.41 -10.09 6.49
N ASN A 66 -6.37 -9.42 7.66
CA ASN A 66 -7.46 -9.49 8.64
C ASN A 66 -8.79 -8.95 8.06
N GLY A 67 -8.73 -7.91 7.22
CA GLY A 67 -9.91 -7.42 6.49
C GLY A 67 -10.48 -8.46 5.52
N TRP A 68 -9.60 -9.16 4.79
CA TRP A 68 -10.00 -10.24 3.89
C TRP A 68 -10.59 -11.44 4.63
N GLU A 69 -10.01 -11.83 5.78
CA GLU A 69 -10.55 -12.92 6.62
C GLU A 69 -11.96 -12.60 7.10
N LYS A 70 -12.19 -11.34 7.53
CA LYS A 70 -13.51 -10.86 7.93
C LYS A 70 -14.50 -10.87 6.76
N ASP A 71 -14.14 -10.27 5.62
CA ASP A 71 -15.02 -10.23 4.44
C ASP A 71 -15.33 -11.65 3.91
N ALA A 72 -14.36 -12.58 3.95
CA ALA A 72 -14.55 -13.97 3.58
C ALA A 72 -15.54 -14.72 4.48
N GLN A 73 -15.64 -14.34 5.76
CA GLN A 73 -16.62 -14.89 6.71
C GLN A 73 -18.01 -14.27 6.56
N GLU A 74 -18.08 -12.96 6.26
CA GLU A 74 -19.34 -12.21 6.21
C GLU A 74 -20.05 -12.30 4.85
N LEU A 75 -19.31 -12.55 3.76
CA LEU A 75 -19.86 -12.55 2.40
C LEU A 75 -20.25 -13.96 1.96
N ASN A 76 -21.53 -14.13 1.65
CA ASN A 76 -22.07 -15.39 1.15
C ASN A 76 -22.16 -15.36 -0.39
N LEU A 77 -21.46 -16.29 -1.02
CA LEU A 77 -21.43 -16.45 -2.49
C LEU A 77 -22.47 -17.46 -3.01
N GLY A 78 -23.33 -18.02 -2.13
CA GLY A 78 -24.34 -19.01 -2.49
C GLY A 78 -23.81 -20.45 -2.63
N TYR A 79 -22.52 -20.68 -2.37
CA TYR A 79 -21.89 -21.99 -2.32
C TYR A 79 -20.63 -21.93 -1.42
N PRO A 80 -20.14 -23.08 -0.90
CA PRO A 80 -18.98 -23.10 -0.04
C PRO A 80 -17.69 -22.77 -0.80
N VAL A 81 -16.89 -21.86 -0.24
CA VAL A 81 -15.57 -21.47 -0.76
C VAL A 81 -14.53 -21.56 0.36
N ALA A 82 -13.45 -22.29 0.11
CA ALA A 82 -12.32 -22.37 1.02
C ALA A 82 -11.33 -21.24 0.75
N PHE A 83 -11.38 -20.19 1.58
CA PHE A 83 -10.44 -19.08 1.51
C PHE A 83 -9.17 -19.38 2.32
N THR A 84 -8.02 -19.19 1.69
CA THR A 84 -6.70 -19.24 2.33
C THR A 84 -6.08 -17.86 2.25
N VAL A 85 -5.92 -17.17 3.38
CA VAL A 85 -5.39 -15.81 3.46
C VAL A 85 -3.96 -15.87 4.01
N LYS A 86 -2.95 -15.46 3.24
CA LYS A 86 -1.53 -15.62 3.58
C LYS A 86 -0.69 -14.42 3.14
N THR A 87 0.51 -14.32 3.74
CA THR A 87 1.52 -13.35 3.33
C THR A 87 2.39 -13.87 2.18
N ASP A 88 3.07 -12.97 1.48
CA ASP A 88 4.12 -13.30 0.49
C ASP A 88 5.26 -14.13 1.11
N LYS A 89 5.56 -13.95 2.39
CA LYS A 89 6.56 -14.75 3.12
C LYS A 89 6.17 -16.21 3.21
N TRP A 90 4.89 -16.50 3.46
CA TRP A 90 4.37 -17.86 3.45
C TRP A 90 4.55 -18.51 2.07
N LEU A 91 4.17 -17.81 1.00
CA LEU A 91 4.34 -18.30 -0.37
C LEU A 91 5.82 -18.59 -0.67
N ARG A 92 6.71 -17.67 -0.31
CA ARG A 92 8.16 -17.84 -0.52
C ARG A 92 8.69 -19.07 0.21
N ALA A 93 8.25 -19.29 1.46
CA ALA A 93 8.64 -20.48 2.22
C ALA A 93 8.18 -21.78 1.54
N LYS A 94 6.92 -21.83 1.06
CA LYS A 94 6.38 -22.99 0.34
C LYS A 94 7.07 -23.21 -1.01
N ALA A 95 7.30 -22.15 -1.78
CA ALA A 95 8.01 -22.22 -3.06
C ALA A 95 9.47 -22.69 -2.89
N ASN A 96 10.16 -22.24 -1.84
CA ASN A 96 11.50 -22.71 -1.50
C ASN A 96 11.49 -24.21 -1.13
N ALA A 97 10.59 -24.62 -0.26
CA ALA A 97 10.46 -26.03 0.15
C ALA A 97 10.20 -26.94 -1.08
N LEU A 98 9.31 -26.52 -1.98
CA LEU A 98 9.04 -27.25 -3.21
C LEU A 98 10.29 -27.36 -4.12
N ARG A 99 11.00 -26.26 -4.34
CA ARG A 99 12.25 -26.24 -5.12
C ARG A 99 13.31 -27.17 -4.55
N GLU A 100 13.51 -27.16 -3.22
CA GLU A 100 14.48 -28.04 -2.56
C GLU A 100 14.08 -29.54 -2.68
N ALA A 101 12.81 -29.84 -2.49
CA ALA A 101 12.30 -31.21 -2.64
C ALA A 101 12.45 -31.71 -4.09
N GLU A 102 12.09 -30.90 -5.08
CA GLU A 102 12.26 -31.23 -6.50
C GLU A 102 13.74 -31.40 -6.89
N LYS A 103 14.64 -30.54 -6.36
CA LYS A 103 16.08 -30.67 -6.54
C LYS A 103 16.60 -31.97 -5.93
N GLY A 104 16.12 -32.33 -4.73
CA GLY A 104 16.43 -33.60 -4.07
C GLY A 104 16.04 -34.80 -4.92
N LEU A 105 14.81 -34.81 -5.45
CA LEU A 105 14.32 -35.86 -6.36
C LEU A 105 15.18 -35.96 -7.63
N LYS A 106 15.50 -34.84 -8.26
CA LYS A 106 16.35 -34.81 -9.47
C LYS A 106 17.75 -35.38 -9.18
N THR A 107 18.32 -35.04 -8.04
CA THR A 107 19.63 -35.54 -7.61
C THR A 107 19.60 -37.03 -7.34
N LEU A 108 18.58 -37.55 -6.66
CA LEU A 108 18.42 -38.99 -6.42
C LEU A 108 18.21 -39.78 -7.73
N ARG A 109 17.39 -39.27 -8.65
CA ARG A 109 17.21 -39.87 -9.96
C ARG A 109 18.54 -40.01 -10.73
N LYS A 110 19.37 -38.98 -10.67
CA LYS A 110 20.73 -39.02 -11.33
C LYS A 110 21.65 -40.01 -10.66
N LYS A 111 21.64 -40.14 -9.33
CA LYS A 111 22.52 -41.07 -8.59
C LYS A 111 22.15 -42.54 -8.81
N ILE A 112 20.85 -42.86 -8.86
CA ILE A 112 20.36 -44.23 -8.97
C ILE A 112 20.33 -44.73 -10.41
N GLY A 113 20.12 -43.83 -11.38
CA GLY A 113 20.23 -44.09 -12.82
C GLY A 113 19.10 -44.94 -13.44
N VAL A 114 18.67 -46.01 -12.79
CA VAL A 114 17.68 -46.96 -13.32
C VAL A 114 16.28 -46.67 -12.78
N ARG A 115 15.31 -46.47 -13.68
CA ARG A 115 13.94 -46.04 -13.36
C ARG A 115 13.19 -46.96 -12.38
N LYS A 116 13.40 -48.26 -12.43
CA LYS A 116 12.75 -49.21 -11.50
C LYS A 116 13.33 -49.09 -10.09
N LEU A 117 14.63 -48.87 -9.92
CA LEU A 117 15.30 -48.86 -8.63
C LEU A 117 15.02 -47.60 -7.83
N TYR A 118 14.89 -46.41 -8.47
CA TYR A 118 14.62 -45.21 -7.67
C TYR A 118 13.20 -45.18 -7.08
N ARG A 119 12.20 -45.84 -7.73
CA ARG A 119 10.83 -45.97 -7.18
C ARG A 119 10.74 -46.86 -5.94
N GLN A 120 11.68 -47.76 -5.76
CA GLN A 120 11.77 -48.62 -4.57
C GLN A 120 12.67 -48.01 -3.47
N ASN A 121 13.35 -46.92 -3.73
CA ASN A 121 14.20 -46.26 -2.73
C ASN A 121 13.32 -45.47 -1.73
N PRO A 122 13.38 -45.78 -0.41
CA PRO A 122 12.52 -45.15 0.59
C PRO A 122 12.64 -43.62 0.59
N LYS A 123 13.85 -43.09 0.47
CA LYS A 123 14.10 -41.66 0.43
C LYS A 123 13.53 -40.99 -0.84
N TYR A 124 13.45 -41.70 -1.95
CA TYR A 124 12.80 -41.20 -3.15
C TYR A 124 11.27 -41.14 -2.95
N VAL A 125 10.68 -42.17 -2.37
CA VAL A 125 9.24 -42.23 -2.08
C VAL A 125 8.86 -41.10 -1.14
N GLU A 126 9.58 -40.92 -0.04
CA GLU A 126 9.36 -39.83 0.92
C GLU A 126 9.40 -38.45 0.24
N LEU A 127 10.47 -38.15 -0.52
CA LEU A 127 10.59 -36.88 -1.25
C LEU A 127 9.51 -36.70 -2.31
N HIS A 128 9.10 -37.78 -2.95
CA HIS A 128 8.02 -37.74 -3.96
C HIS A 128 6.68 -37.38 -3.33
N GLU A 129 6.33 -37.99 -2.19
CA GLU A 129 5.12 -37.65 -1.45
C GLU A 129 5.17 -36.23 -0.89
N ASN A 130 6.33 -35.77 -0.40
CA ASN A 130 6.52 -34.38 0.02
C ASN A 130 6.27 -33.39 -1.13
N VAL A 131 6.83 -33.63 -2.33
CA VAL A 131 6.56 -32.79 -3.50
C VAL A 131 5.06 -32.80 -3.86
N LYS A 132 4.42 -33.97 -3.81
CA LYS A 132 2.99 -34.07 -4.09
C LYS A 132 2.14 -33.29 -3.10
N GLN A 133 2.46 -33.38 -1.81
CA GLN A 133 1.79 -32.63 -0.76
C GLN A 133 1.98 -31.12 -0.95
N LEU A 134 3.21 -30.65 -1.16
CA LEU A 134 3.51 -29.24 -1.38
C LEU A 134 2.80 -28.68 -2.62
N LYS A 135 2.69 -29.46 -3.69
CA LYS A 135 1.91 -29.07 -4.88
C LYS A 135 0.42 -28.99 -4.59
N ALA A 136 -0.12 -29.91 -3.82
CA ALA A 136 -1.53 -29.88 -3.42
C ALA A 136 -1.85 -28.68 -2.50
N GLU A 137 -0.90 -28.27 -1.65
CA GLU A 137 -1.01 -27.05 -0.82
C GLU A 137 -0.95 -25.77 -1.64
N LEU A 138 -0.37 -25.80 -2.84
CA LEU A 138 -0.25 -24.68 -3.78
C LEU A 138 -1.22 -24.78 -4.97
N ASP A 139 -2.25 -25.61 -4.86
CA ASP A 139 -3.28 -25.79 -5.89
C ASP A 139 -4.56 -25.04 -5.49
N TYR A 140 -4.95 -24.06 -6.32
CA TYR A 140 -6.10 -23.19 -6.11
C TYR A 140 -6.84 -22.94 -7.42
N ASP A 141 -8.13 -22.63 -7.35
CA ASP A 141 -8.89 -22.20 -8.52
C ASP A 141 -8.56 -20.74 -8.86
N VAL A 142 -8.55 -19.89 -7.83
CA VAL A 142 -8.30 -18.45 -7.99
C VAL A 142 -7.20 -18.00 -7.05
N LEU A 143 -6.26 -17.21 -7.61
CA LEU A 143 -5.27 -16.45 -6.86
C LEU A 143 -5.67 -14.97 -6.85
N VAL A 144 -5.83 -14.39 -5.66
CA VAL A 144 -6.02 -12.95 -5.46
C VAL A 144 -4.73 -12.35 -4.92
N ILE A 145 -4.24 -11.30 -5.57
CA ILE A 145 -3.06 -10.55 -5.15
C ILE A 145 -3.51 -9.12 -4.86
N ASP A 146 -3.68 -8.81 -3.58
CA ASP A 146 -4.09 -7.47 -3.17
C ASP A 146 -2.86 -6.58 -2.91
N GLU A 147 -2.91 -5.33 -3.39
CA GLU A 147 -1.77 -4.41 -3.49
C GLU A 147 -0.60 -5.04 -4.26
N TRP A 148 -0.91 -5.62 -5.44
CA TRP A 148 0.05 -6.39 -6.26
C TRP A 148 1.32 -5.61 -6.60
N GLN A 149 1.27 -4.28 -6.70
CA GLN A 149 2.44 -3.43 -6.95
C GLN A 149 3.53 -3.55 -5.87
N ASP A 150 3.16 -3.89 -4.64
CA ASP A 150 4.11 -4.14 -3.55
C ASP A 150 4.75 -5.54 -3.65
N MET A 151 4.14 -6.44 -4.42
CA MET A 151 4.47 -7.87 -4.49
C MET A 151 5.08 -8.30 -5.84
N CYS A 152 5.20 -7.40 -6.80
CA CYS A 152 5.70 -7.69 -8.15
C CYS A 152 7.22 -7.54 -8.31
N SER A 153 8.01 -8.00 -7.33
CA SER A 153 9.44 -8.17 -7.56
C SER A 153 9.71 -9.38 -8.46
N ASN A 154 10.84 -9.37 -9.19
CA ASN A 154 11.26 -10.51 -10.02
C ASN A 154 11.26 -11.83 -9.23
N GLN A 155 11.67 -11.81 -7.96
CA GLN A 155 11.71 -13.00 -7.13
C GLN A 155 10.31 -13.46 -6.73
N THR A 156 9.45 -12.54 -6.31
CA THR A 156 8.08 -12.85 -5.91
C THR A 156 7.27 -13.39 -7.09
N CYS A 157 7.44 -12.81 -8.28
CA CYS A 157 6.79 -13.32 -9.50
C CYS A 157 7.22 -14.75 -9.85
N LYS A 158 8.49 -15.11 -9.61
CA LYS A 158 8.95 -16.52 -9.75
C LYS A 158 8.29 -17.45 -8.73
N ASP A 159 8.05 -16.99 -7.52
CA ASP A 159 7.37 -17.77 -6.48
C ASP A 159 5.90 -18.04 -6.85
N TYR A 160 5.22 -17.08 -7.49
CA TYR A 160 3.85 -17.26 -8.02
C TYR A 160 3.73 -18.34 -9.08
N LEU A 161 4.78 -18.64 -9.84
CA LEU A 161 4.77 -19.71 -10.85
C LEU A 161 4.59 -21.11 -10.23
N HIS A 162 4.84 -21.28 -8.95
CA HIS A 162 4.60 -22.54 -8.24
C HIS A 162 3.14 -22.73 -7.81
N ILE A 163 2.31 -21.68 -7.85
CA ILE A 163 0.88 -21.79 -7.57
C ILE A 163 0.17 -22.29 -8.83
N GLN A 164 -0.42 -23.46 -8.73
CA GLN A 164 -1.36 -23.95 -9.75
C GLN A 164 -2.66 -23.18 -9.56
N ARG A 165 -3.17 -22.60 -10.63
CA ARG A 165 -4.38 -21.76 -10.60
C ARG A 165 -5.02 -21.67 -11.98
N LYS A 166 -6.34 -21.55 -12.00
CA LYS A 166 -7.13 -21.33 -13.22
C LYS A 166 -7.24 -19.85 -13.55
N TYR A 167 -7.28 -18.98 -12.53
CA TYR A 167 -7.49 -17.56 -12.71
C TYR A 167 -6.72 -16.70 -11.68
N THR A 168 -6.32 -15.50 -12.07
CA THR A 168 -5.64 -14.55 -11.19
C THR A 168 -6.40 -13.22 -11.15
N ILE A 169 -6.56 -12.66 -9.95
CA ILE A 169 -7.14 -11.33 -9.73
C ILE A 169 -6.09 -10.47 -9.03
N GLY A 170 -5.63 -9.42 -9.67
CA GLY A 170 -4.75 -8.42 -9.08
C GLY A 170 -5.53 -7.18 -8.70
N LEU A 171 -5.30 -6.64 -7.50
CA LEU A 171 -5.95 -5.44 -7.00
C LEU A 171 -4.94 -4.38 -6.63
N SER A 172 -5.17 -3.15 -7.02
CA SER A 172 -4.38 -2.00 -6.58
C SER A 172 -5.20 -0.72 -6.57
N ALA A 173 -4.92 0.17 -5.63
CA ALA A 173 -5.39 1.55 -5.69
C ALA A 173 -4.36 2.46 -6.38
N THR A 174 -3.12 2.02 -6.50
CA THR A 174 -2.00 2.80 -7.02
C THR A 174 -1.00 1.85 -7.68
N PRO A 175 -1.29 1.37 -8.88
CA PRO A 175 -0.49 0.33 -9.54
C PRO A 175 0.95 0.77 -9.80
N ILE A 176 1.18 2.09 -9.95
CA ILE A 176 2.52 2.63 -10.10
C ILE A 176 2.97 3.26 -8.79
N ARG A 177 3.71 2.50 -8.02
CA ARG A 177 4.62 3.04 -7.04
C ARG A 177 6.00 3.22 -7.72
N ARG A 178 7.02 3.53 -6.99
CA ARG A 178 8.39 3.95 -7.31
C ARG A 178 9.13 3.20 -8.44
N LYS A 179 8.60 2.10 -8.99
CA LYS A 179 9.31 1.26 -9.96
C LYS A 179 8.34 0.68 -11.00
N GLY A 180 7.97 1.48 -11.99
CA GLY A 180 7.17 1.00 -13.14
C GLY A 180 7.77 -0.23 -13.81
N GLU A 181 9.09 -0.40 -13.75
CA GLU A 181 9.80 -1.61 -14.23
C GLU A 181 9.31 -2.93 -13.62
N ASN A 182 8.57 -2.90 -12.51
CA ASN A 182 7.97 -4.09 -11.91
C ASN A 182 6.78 -4.63 -12.71
N PHE A 183 6.26 -3.89 -13.67
CA PHE A 183 5.24 -4.39 -14.59
C PHE A 183 5.77 -5.48 -15.53
N TYR A 184 7.04 -5.40 -15.94
CA TYR A 184 7.63 -6.42 -16.81
C TYR A 184 7.53 -7.85 -16.26
N PRO A 185 7.99 -8.15 -15.03
CA PRO A 185 7.81 -9.49 -14.46
C PRO A 185 6.34 -9.86 -14.26
N LEU A 186 5.47 -8.88 -13.99
CA LEU A 186 4.03 -9.09 -13.89
C LEU A 186 3.44 -9.57 -15.23
N GLU A 187 3.72 -8.85 -16.32
CA GLU A 187 3.24 -9.22 -17.64
C GLU A 187 3.69 -10.63 -18.03
N LYS A 188 4.96 -10.97 -17.79
CA LYS A 188 5.51 -12.28 -18.11
C LYS A 188 4.90 -13.40 -17.27
N THR A 189 4.54 -13.13 -16.04
CA THR A 189 4.05 -14.14 -15.09
C THR A 189 2.55 -14.38 -15.23
N PHE A 190 1.77 -13.31 -15.42
CA PHE A 190 0.31 -13.37 -15.33
C PHE A 190 -0.39 -13.19 -16.67
N PHE A 191 0.17 -12.38 -17.57
CA PHE A 191 -0.49 -12.08 -18.85
C PHE A 191 0.10 -12.87 -20.02
N LYS A 192 1.16 -13.66 -19.76
CA LYS A 192 1.85 -14.47 -20.78
C LYS A 192 2.24 -13.67 -22.03
N VAL A 193 2.51 -12.38 -21.86
CA VAL A 193 2.89 -11.48 -22.94
C VAL A 193 4.24 -11.91 -23.49
N GLN A 194 4.30 -12.26 -24.77
CA GLN A 194 5.53 -12.72 -25.39
C GLN A 194 6.46 -11.57 -25.77
N GLU A 195 5.93 -10.46 -26.25
CA GLU A 195 6.68 -9.28 -26.66
C GLU A 195 6.48 -8.09 -25.71
N PRO A 196 7.54 -7.35 -25.41
CA PRO A 196 8.94 -7.58 -25.81
C PRO A 196 9.55 -8.82 -25.13
N SER A 197 10.47 -9.50 -25.84
CA SER A 197 11.00 -10.81 -25.45
C SER A 197 11.83 -10.78 -24.18
N ASN A 198 12.51 -9.66 -23.93
CA ASN A 198 13.39 -9.47 -22.79
C ASN A 198 13.12 -8.15 -22.05
N ARG A 199 13.63 -8.06 -20.82
CA ARG A 199 13.43 -6.89 -19.94
C ARG A 199 14.04 -5.62 -20.53
N GLN A 200 15.17 -5.70 -21.20
CA GLN A 200 15.86 -4.51 -21.73
C GLN A 200 15.05 -3.87 -22.85
N GLU A 201 14.54 -4.67 -23.75
CA GLU A 201 13.65 -4.23 -24.83
C GLU A 201 12.37 -3.60 -24.27
N TRP A 202 11.77 -4.22 -23.23
CA TRP A 202 10.62 -3.66 -22.52
C TRP A 202 10.93 -2.28 -21.90
N LEU A 203 12.11 -2.15 -21.26
CA LEU A 203 12.55 -0.88 -20.67
C LEU A 203 12.73 0.21 -21.73
N PHE A 204 13.30 -0.11 -22.87
CA PHE A 204 13.46 0.86 -23.98
C PHE A 204 12.12 1.26 -24.59
N ARG A 205 11.18 0.33 -24.67
CA ARG A 205 9.87 0.60 -25.26
C ARG A 205 9.01 1.49 -24.39
N TRP A 206 9.03 1.27 -23.09
CA TRP A 206 8.07 1.88 -22.16
C TRP A 206 8.68 2.86 -21.15
N GLY A 207 9.99 2.88 -21.01
CA GLY A 207 10.69 3.59 -19.96
C GLY A 207 11.47 4.82 -20.42
N THR A 208 11.42 5.86 -19.61
CA THR A 208 12.45 6.90 -19.60
C THR A 208 13.63 6.39 -18.78
N LEU A 209 14.80 6.28 -19.40
CA LEU A 209 15.99 5.73 -18.79
C LEU A 209 17.00 6.83 -18.46
N VAL A 210 17.64 6.74 -17.30
CA VAL A 210 18.76 7.57 -16.90
C VAL A 210 20.01 6.72 -16.87
N TYR A 211 21.03 7.17 -17.59
CA TYR A 211 22.33 6.53 -17.58
C TYR A 211 23.17 7.10 -16.44
N ASP A 212 23.87 6.23 -15.74
CA ASP A 212 24.82 6.64 -14.71
C ASP A 212 26.07 7.20 -15.39
N SER A 213 26.55 8.38 -14.97
CA SER A 213 27.74 9.01 -15.54
C SER A 213 29.01 8.14 -15.43
N TYR A 214 28.98 7.15 -14.53
CA TYR A 214 30.09 6.21 -14.31
C TYR A 214 29.95 4.87 -15.05
N SER A 215 28.82 4.62 -15.71
CA SER A 215 28.57 3.36 -16.43
C SER A 215 27.58 3.57 -17.56
N ALA A 216 28.10 3.79 -18.76
CA ALA A 216 27.30 3.94 -20.00
C ALA A 216 26.43 2.70 -20.32
N THR A 217 26.65 1.57 -19.64
CA THR A 217 25.94 0.31 -19.89
C THR A 217 24.79 0.02 -18.91
N LYS A 218 24.65 0.78 -17.82
CA LYS A 218 23.59 0.56 -16.81
C LYS A 218 22.54 1.65 -16.84
N ALA A 219 21.58 1.50 -17.73
CA ALA A 219 20.38 2.30 -17.70
C ALA A 219 19.53 2.00 -16.46
N LYS A 220 19.17 3.04 -15.72
CA LYS A 220 18.24 2.96 -14.59
C LYS A 220 16.88 3.46 -15.02
N TRP A 221 15.84 2.77 -14.65
CA TRP A 221 14.48 3.21 -14.84
C TRP A 221 14.22 4.49 -14.04
N LYS A 222 13.69 5.51 -14.70
CA LYS A 222 13.25 6.75 -14.07
C LYS A 222 11.73 6.77 -13.96
N ASP A 223 11.04 6.59 -15.09
CA ASP A 223 9.58 6.65 -15.19
C ASP A 223 9.09 5.98 -16.47
N PHE A 224 7.80 5.86 -16.66
CA PHE A 224 7.23 5.54 -17.96
C PHE A 224 7.44 6.70 -18.94
N ALA A 225 7.77 6.38 -20.18
CA ALA A 225 7.82 7.38 -21.25
C ALA A 225 6.40 7.82 -21.63
N ASP A 226 5.46 6.86 -21.68
CA ASP A 226 4.05 7.07 -21.92
C ASP A 226 3.27 6.00 -21.15
N TYR A 227 2.82 6.35 -19.94
CA TYR A 227 2.07 5.45 -19.09
C TYR A 227 0.66 5.17 -19.62
N GLU A 228 -0.01 6.18 -20.15
CA GLU A 228 -1.39 6.06 -20.64
C GLU A 228 -1.46 5.08 -21.81
N SER A 229 -0.55 5.21 -22.78
CA SER A 229 -0.45 4.26 -23.89
C SER A 229 -0.11 2.84 -23.43
N TYR A 230 0.73 2.71 -22.39
CA TYR A 230 1.04 1.41 -21.81
C TYR A 230 -0.19 0.75 -21.18
N ILE A 231 -0.93 1.48 -20.36
CA ILE A 231 -2.17 0.99 -19.72
C ILE A 231 -3.24 0.71 -20.76
N ALA A 232 -3.43 1.58 -21.75
CA ALA A 232 -4.36 1.33 -22.85
C ALA A 232 -4.06 0.04 -23.60
N GLN A 233 -2.78 -0.29 -23.79
CA GLN A 233 -2.40 -1.57 -24.41
C GLN A 233 -2.81 -2.76 -23.52
N LEU A 234 -2.62 -2.67 -22.19
CA LEU A 234 -3.06 -3.73 -21.26
C LEU A 234 -4.58 -3.82 -21.20
N ASP A 235 -5.27 -2.69 -21.20
CA ASP A 235 -6.73 -2.63 -21.21
C ASP A 235 -7.32 -3.25 -22.48
N ASN A 236 -6.78 -2.94 -23.64
CA ASN A 236 -7.19 -3.51 -24.93
C ASN A 236 -7.03 -5.04 -24.95
N ARG A 237 -6.09 -5.61 -24.22
CA ARG A 237 -5.95 -7.06 -24.04
C ARG A 237 -6.95 -7.66 -23.05
N GLY A 238 -7.67 -6.81 -22.32
CA GLY A 238 -8.66 -7.21 -21.30
C GLY A 238 -8.06 -7.67 -19.98
N ASN A 239 -6.74 -7.63 -19.82
CA ASN A 239 -6.06 -8.06 -18.60
C ASN A 239 -5.99 -6.98 -17.52
N PHE A 240 -6.16 -5.73 -17.90
CA PHE A 240 -6.12 -4.60 -16.98
C PHE A 240 -7.40 -3.77 -17.10
N MET A 241 -7.87 -3.21 -16.01
CA MET A 241 -9.04 -2.34 -15.99
C MET A 241 -8.84 -1.22 -14.99
N CYS A 242 -8.87 0.02 -15.47
CA CYS A 242 -8.95 1.21 -14.64
C CYS A 242 -10.42 1.57 -14.40
N CYS A 243 -10.84 1.66 -13.15
CA CYS A 243 -12.22 2.02 -12.83
C CYS A 243 -12.46 3.54 -12.86
N GLU A 244 -11.42 4.37 -12.90
CA GLU A 244 -11.55 5.83 -12.99
C GLU A 244 -12.21 6.29 -14.29
N GLU A 245 -12.05 5.53 -15.36
CA GLU A 245 -12.69 5.81 -16.66
C GLU A 245 -14.21 5.59 -16.65
N ILE A 246 -14.71 4.73 -15.78
CA ILE A 246 -16.14 4.36 -15.74
C ILE A 246 -16.91 5.18 -14.72
N GLU A 247 -16.25 5.61 -13.65
CA GLU A 247 -16.85 6.46 -12.62
C GLU A 247 -16.06 7.76 -12.47
N ASN A 248 -16.74 8.90 -12.57
CA ASN A 248 -16.11 10.16 -12.21
C ASN A 248 -15.71 10.12 -10.74
N VAL A 249 -14.41 10.16 -10.45
CA VAL A 249 -13.82 9.99 -9.12
C VAL A 249 -14.41 11.00 -8.12
N GLU A 250 -14.72 12.22 -8.57
CA GLU A 250 -15.35 13.25 -7.75
C GLU A 250 -16.77 12.87 -7.35
N GLN A 251 -17.56 12.33 -8.26
CA GLN A 251 -18.91 11.87 -7.94
C GLN A 251 -18.94 10.71 -6.96
N ALA A 252 -17.94 9.85 -6.98
CA ALA A 252 -17.92 8.71 -6.06
C ALA A 252 -17.50 9.08 -4.63
N VAL A 253 -16.81 10.20 -4.45
CA VAL A 253 -16.61 10.82 -3.12
C VAL A 253 -17.92 11.42 -2.62
N LEU A 254 -18.76 11.87 -3.54
CA LEU A 254 -20.09 12.43 -3.28
C LEU A 254 -21.17 11.36 -3.10
N ASN A 255 -20.89 10.07 -3.27
CA ASN A 255 -21.89 9.00 -3.25
C ASN A 255 -22.74 8.92 -1.97
N ASN A 256 -22.30 9.54 -0.88
CA ASN A 256 -23.08 9.67 0.34
C ASN A 256 -23.54 11.12 0.61
N GLY A 257 -23.43 12.02 -0.36
CA GLY A 257 -23.81 13.42 -0.20
C GLY A 257 -22.86 14.26 0.65
N PHE A 258 -21.68 13.74 1.01
CA PHE A 258 -20.70 14.44 1.85
C PHE A 258 -19.49 14.89 1.03
N PRO A 259 -19.33 16.20 0.76
CA PRO A 259 -18.22 16.74 0.01
C PRO A 259 -16.90 16.60 0.78
N LYS A 260 -15.82 16.45 0.02
CA LYS A 260 -14.45 16.57 0.51
C LYS A 260 -13.95 17.99 0.22
N GLU A 261 -13.51 18.70 1.25
CA GLU A 261 -12.91 20.02 1.10
C GLU A 261 -11.42 19.99 1.42
N LEU A 262 -10.63 20.65 0.60
CA LEU A 262 -9.20 20.80 0.78
C LEU A 262 -8.89 22.23 1.24
N TYR A 263 -8.21 22.35 2.38
CA TYR A 263 -7.76 23.61 2.94
C TYR A 263 -6.23 23.66 2.97
N ILE A 264 -5.66 24.75 2.49
CA ILE A 264 -4.22 24.99 2.61
C ILE A 264 -3.98 25.94 3.77
N LYS A 265 -3.23 25.47 4.78
CA LYS A 265 -2.84 26.29 5.93
C LYS A 265 -1.36 26.64 5.84
N ARG A 266 -1.07 27.92 5.69
CA ARG A 266 0.30 28.45 5.70
C ARG A 266 0.77 28.67 7.13
N ILE A 267 1.92 28.12 7.49
CA ILE A 267 2.50 28.18 8.83
C ILE A 267 3.96 28.61 8.73
N SER A 268 4.36 29.61 9.50
CA SER A 268 5.76 30.04 9.56
C SER A 268 6.62 28.97 10.23
N ILE A 269 7.81 28.78 9.70
CA ILE A 269 8.84 27.95 10.34
C ILE A 269 9.24 28.58 11.66
N PRO A 270 9.58 27.80 12.72
CA PRO A 270 10.10 28.36 13.95
C PRO A 270 11.29 29.29 13.67
N GLU A 271 11.25 30.52 14.16
CA GLU A 271 12.23 31.58 13.81
C GLU A 271 13.67 31.12 14.00
N LYS A 272 13.94 30.48 15.15
CA LYS A 272 15.26 29.91 15.47
C LYS A 272 15.75 28.85 14.49
N ASN A 273 14.86 28.29 13.68
CA ASN A 273 15.22 27.23 12.73
C ASN A 273 15.46 27.76 11.31
N LYS A 274 15.08 28.99 11.00
CA LYS A 274 15.23 29.56 9.64
C LYS A 274 16.71 29.60 9.22
N GLU A 275 17.56 30.17 10.07
CA GLU A 275 19.00 30.23 9.80
C GLU A 275 19.65 28.83 9.81
N LYS A 276 19.25 27.98 10.75
CA LYS A 276 19.72 26.59 10.82
C LYS A 276 19.36 25.82 9.54
N LEU A 277 18.17 26.01 9.00
CA LEU A 277 17.72 25.38 7.76
C LEU A 277 18.53 25.87 6.56
N LYS A 278 18.79 27.18 6.45
CA LYS A 278 19.64 27.75 5.40
C LYS A 278 21.07 27.20 5.46
N SER A 279 21.65 27.18 6.64
CA SER A 279 22.99 26.65 6.89
C SER A 279 23.08 25.14 6.58
N PHE A 280 22.10 24.37 7.02
CA PHE A 280 22.03 22.93 6.75
C PHE A 280 21.94 22.63 5.25
N ARG A 281 21.11 23.35 4.51
CA ARG A 281 21.00 23.20 3.05
C ARG A 281 22.30 23.51 2.31
N LYS A 282 23.05 24.52 2.78
CA LYS A 282 24.30 24.95 2.14
C LYS A 282 25.48 24.03 2.47
N PHE A 283 25.64 23.65 3.72
CA PHE A 283 26.83 22.98 4.22
C PHE A 283 26.60 21.50 4.64
N ASN A 284 25.36 21.05 4.63
CA ASN A 284 24.97 19.71 5.12
C ASN A 284 25.40 19.45 6.59
N ILE A 285 25.55 20.49 7.36
CA ILE A 285 25.93 20.48 8.77
C ILE A 285 24.90 21.30 9.54
N LEU A 286 24.41 20.75 10.63
CA LEU A 286 23.51 21.42 11.55
C LEU A 286 24.18 21.54 12.92
N GLY A 287 24.38 22.77 13.37
CA GLY A 287 24.82 23.10 14.74
C GLY A 287 23.61 23.42 15.63
N VAL A 288 23.54 22.81 16.80
CA VAL A 288 22.54 23.06 17.83
C VAL A 288 23.24 23.02 19.18
N ASP A 289 23.18 24.14 19.92
CA ASP A 289 23.71 24.25 21.28
C ASP A 289 25.19 23.78 21.42
N GLY A 290 26.02 24.08 20.40
CA GLY A 290 27.46 23.72 20.39
C GLY A 290 27.76 22.33 19.88
N GLU A 291 26.78 21.50 19.65
CA GLU A 291 26.92 20.17 19.03
C GLU A 291 26.59 20.21 17.53
N TYR A 292 27.15 19.29 16.77
CA TYR A 292 26.98 19.25 15.31
C TYR A 292 26.48 17.89 14.82
N VAL A 293 25.52 17.93 13.89
CA VAL A 293 25.02 16.77 13.17
C VAL A 293 25.27 16.94 11.68
N MET A 294 25.96 15.98 11.09
CA MET A 294 26.16 15.95 9.64
C MET A 294 25.02 15.20 8.93
N GLY A 295 24.60 15.68 7.79
CA GLY A 295 23.66 14.97 6.91
C GLY A 295 24.29 13.69 6.34
N LYS A 296 23.57 12.59 6.41
CA LYS A 296 24.01 11.25 5.97
C LYS A 296 23.37 10.81 4.64
N GLY A 297 23.24 11.73 3.68
CA GLY A 297 22.62 11.44 2.38
C GLY A 297 21.18 11.97 2.24
N SER A 298 20.61 11.89 1.04
CA SER A 298 19.38 12.61 0.66
C SER A 298 18.15 12.30 1.51
N MET A 299 17.98 11.07 1.98
CA MET A 299 16.84 10.71 2.87
C MET A 299 17.00 11.28 4.28
N SER A 300 18.22 11.28 4.81
CA SER A 300 18.54 11.87 6.11
C SER A 300 18.37 13.39 6.08
N ASN A 301 18.76 14.03 4.98
CA ASN A 301 18.62 15.46 4.78
C ASN A 301 17.15 15.90 4.74
N LYS A 302 16.30 15.17 3.99
CA LYS A 302 14.86 15.40 3.96
C LYS A 302 14.22 15.27 5.35
N HIS A 303 14.66 14.31 6.15
CA HIS A 303 14.17 14.13 7.52
C HIS A 303 14.58 15.30 8.42
N THR A 304 15.83 15.74 8.35
CA THR A 304 16.35 16.89 9.09
C THR A 304 15.61 18.17 8.72
N GLU A 305 15.42 18.46 7.44
CA GLU A 305 14.64 19.61 6.97
C GLU A 305 13.19 19.59 7.49
N ARG A 306 12.55 18.43 7.50
CA ARG A 306 11.20 18.28 8.09
C ARG A 306 11.16 18.64 9.57
N LEU A 307 12.09 18.11 10.34
CA LEU A 307 12.15 18.41 11.76
C LEU A 307 12.32 19.91 12.00
N LEU A 308 13.22 20.55 11.25
CA LEU A 308 13.45 22.00 11.35
C LEU A 308 12.22 22.83 10.98
N LYS A 309 11.40 22.38 10.02
CA LYS A 309 10.16 23.06 9.63
C LYS A 309 9.05 22.92 10.68
N GLN A 310 9.01 21.79 11.36
CA GLN A 310 7.87 21.39 12.19
C GLN A 310 8.08 21.59 13.69
N ALA A 311 9.32 21.63 14.17
CA ALA A 311 9.61 21.67 15.59
C ALA A 311 10.90 22.41 15.90
N GLU A 312 11.03 22.95 17.11
CA GLU A 312 12.35 23.28 17.64
C GLU A 312 13.13 21.99 17.88
N VAL A 313 14.41 21.97 17.53
CA VAL A 313 15.26 20.79 17.56
C VAL A 313 16.40 20.93 18.56
N VAL A 314 16.76 19.80 19.18
CA VAL A 314 17.92 19.65 20.06
C VAL A 314 18.72 18.43 19.60
N ILE A 315 19.97 18.34 20.02
CA ILE A 315 20.79 17.14 19.81
C ILE A 315 20.84 16.37 21.14
N GLU A 316 20.39 15.13 21.12
CA GLU A 316 20.46 14.19 22.24
C GLU A 316 21.23 12.96 21.77
N ASP A 317 22.28 12.59 22.51
CA ASP A 317 23.15 11.45 22.16
C ASP A 317 23.68 11.50 20.72
N GLY A 318 24.10 12.67 20.25
CA GLY A 318 24.58 12.89 18.89
C GLY A 318 23.51 12.74 17.80
N LYS A 319 22.22 12.70 18.16
CA LYS A 319 21.09 12.58 17.22
C LYS A 319 20.13 13.75 17.34
N LEU A 320 19.73 14.26 16.17
CA LEU A 320 18.72 15.30 16.11
C LEU A 320 17.37 14.78 16.62
N THR A 321 16.76 15.49 17.57
CA THR A 321 15.44 15.19 18.11
C THR A 321 14.60 16.45 18.28
N VAL A 322 13.32 16.29 18.63
CA VAL A 322 12.39 17.40 18.88
C VAL A 322 12.53 17.84 20.33
N ASN A 323 12.64 19.16 20.55
CA ASN A 323 12.57 19.74 21.88
C ASN A 323 11.13 19.59 22.43
N LYS A 324 10.94 18.61 23.31
CA LYS A 324 9.63 18.29 23.89
C LYS A 324 9.08 19.37 24.80
N ALA A 325 9.92 20.26 25.31
CA ALA A 325 9.48 21.37 26.17
C ALA A 325 8.93 22.56 25.38
N LYS A 326 9.03 22.57 24.06
CA LYS A 326 8.64 23.68 23.19
C LYS A 326 7.53 23.28 22.22
N ILE A 327 6.50 24.12 22.15
CA ILE A 327 5.39 23.98 21.19
C ILE A 327 5.67 24.85 19.98
N SER A 328 5.89 24.25 18.84
CA SER A 328 6.09 24.96 17.57
C SER A 328 4.76 25.54 17.03
N PRO A 329 4.81 26.51 16.09
CA PRO A 329 3.62 27.07 15.47
C PRO A 329 2.68 25.99 14.86
N VAL A 330 3.23 24.99 14.19
CA VAL A 330 2.43 23.90 13.60
C VAL A 330 1.81 22.99 14.66
N MET A 331 2.54 22.70 15.73
CA MET A 331 1.99 21.93 16.86
C MET A 331 0.88 22.70 17.56
N LYS A 332 1.04 24.02 17.76
CA LYS A 332 0.01 24.88 18.32
C LYS A 332 -1.26 24.92 17.46
N MET A 333 -1.10 25.00 16.14
CA MET A 333 -2.23 24.93 15.20
C MET A 333 -2.95 23.59 15.27
N ALA A 334 -2.20 22.49 15.19
CA ALA A 334 -2.75 21.14 15.29
C ALA A 334 -3.46 20.91 16.63
N GLY A 335 -2.84 21.31 17.73
CA GLY A 335 -3.40 21.23 19.07
C GLY A 335 -4.70 22.01 19.21
N GLY A 336 -4.78 23.23 18.72
CA GLY A 336 -6.00 24.02 18.73
C GLY A 336 -7.15 23.41 17.90
N MET A 337 -6.84 22.62 16.87
CA MET A 337 -7.87 21.85 16.14
C MET A 337 -8.32 20.61 16.92
N LEU A 338 -7.39 19.92 17.56
CA LEU A 338 -7.68 18.77 18.44
C LEU A 338 -8.56 19.19 19.63
N GLU A 339 -8.25 20.30 20.28
CA GLU A 339 -9.02 20.87 21.40
C GLU A 339 -10.43 21.26 20.96
N ARG A 340 -10.56 21.93 19.82
CA ARG A 340 -11.88 22.29 19.27
C ARG A 340 -12.71 21.06 18.93
N SER A 341 -12.09 20.01 18.41
CA SER A 341 -12.78 18.75 18.14
C SER A 341 -13.25 18.08 19.43
N PHE A 342 -12.40 18.06 20.45
CA PHE A 342 -12.75 17.50 21.76
C PHE A 342 -13.91 18.23 22.44
N ASN A 343 -13.96 19.57 22.33
CA ASN A 343 -14.99 20.41 22.91
C ASN A 343 -16.27 20.53 22.05
N ARG A 344 -16.36 19.81 20.91
CA ARG A 344 -17.61 19.77 20.14
C ARG A 344 -18.71 19.10 20.97
N LYS A 345 -19.90 19.74 21.01
CA LYS A 345 -21.07 19.17 21.67
C LYS A 345 -21.39 17.78 21.11
N GLU A 346 -21.83 16.89 21.99
CA GLU A 346 -22.37 15.57 21.59
C GLU A 346 -23.41 15.74 20.48
N GLY A 347 -23.17 15.10 19.34
CA GLY A 347 -24.02 15.19 18.13
C GLY A 347 -23.29 15.64 16.86
N LEU A 348 -22.18 16.38 16.96
CA LEU A 348 -21.28 16.64 15.84
C LEU A 348 -20.19 15.55 15.83
N LYS A 349 -20.53 14.40 15.27
CA LYS A 349 -19.63 13.25 15.15
C LYS A 349 -18.56 13.55 14.11
N GLY A 350 -17.32 13.52 14.53
CA GLY A 350 -16.16 13.60 13.67
C GLY A 350 -14.93 14.05 14.46
N GLY A 351 -13.96 13.15 14.58
CA GLY A 351 -12.68 13.44 15.21
C GLY A 351 -11.68 14.04 14.22
N VAL A 352 -10.55 14.47 14.77
CA VAL A 352 -9.41 14.98 14.03
C VAL A 352 -8.30 13.93 14.03
N VAL A 353 -7.73 13.65 12.85
CA VAL A 353 -6.48 12.91 12.73
C VAL A 353 -5.36 13.82 12.26
N VAL A 354 -4.26 13.88 13.01
CA VAL A 354 -3.02 14.59 12.63
C VAL A 354 -2.03 13.58 12.07
N VAL A 355 -1.61 13.80 10.84
CA VAL A 355 -0.70 12.91 10.13
C VAL A 355 0.67 13.55 9.98
N CYS A 356 1.67 12.86 10.50
CA CYS A 356 3.08 13.27 10.49
C CYS A 356 3.94 12.25 9.74
N GLU A 357 4.96 12.67 9.05
CA GLU A 357 5.99 11.75 8.54
C GLU A 357 6.99 11.36 9.65
N SER A 358 7.25 12.26 10.59
CA SER A 358 8.21 12.05 11.67
C SER A 358 7.54 11.51 12.93
N LYS A 359 8.00 10.34 13.42
CA LYS A 359 7.61 9.78 14.71
C LYS A 359 7.90 10.72 15.88
N LYS A 360 9.01 11.48 15.80
CA LYS A 360 9.42 12.42 16.84
C LYS A 360 8.42 13.57 16.97
N VAL A 361 7.94 14.10 15.85
CA VAL A 361 6.90 15.13 15.80
C VAL A 361 5.56 14.58 16.30
N ALA A 362 5.17 13.38 15.86
CA ALA A 362 3.94 12.74 16.32
C ALA A 362 3.92 12.54 17.84
N LEU A 363 5.03 12.05 18.40
CA LEU A 363 5.20 11.89 19.84
C LEU A 363 5.13 13.23 20.58
N ALA A 364 5.77 14.28 20.07
CA ALA A 364 5.75 15.60 20.69
C ALA A 364 4.33 16.18 20.71
N ILE A 365 3.57 16.10 19.62
CA ILE A 365 2.16 16.52 19.59
C ILE A 365 1.35 15.71 20.60
N TYR A 366 1.50 14.40 20.63
CA TYR A 366 0.79 13.56 21.59
C TYR A 366 1.07 13.94 23.03
N GLU A 367 2.33 14.10 23.43
CA GLU A 367 2.71 14.45 24.80
C GLU A 367 2.16 15.82 25.23
N HIS A 368 2.08 16.80 24.32
CA HIS A 368 1.49 18.10 24.64
C HIS A 368 -0.04 18.09 24.75
N PHE A 369 -0.72 17.24 23.97
CA PHE A 369 -2.19 17.31 23.83
C PHE A 369 -2.92 16.04 24.27
N LYS A 370 -2.25 15.09 24.92
CA LYS A 370 -2.79 13.77 25.33
C LYS A 370 -4.04 13.83 26.20
N GLY A 371 -4.31 14.96 26.86
CA GLY A 371 -5.51 15.17 27.67
C GLY A 371 -6.81 15.30 26.86
N ASN A 372 -6.76 15.43 25.53
CA ASN A 372 -7.90 15.69 24.65
C ASN A 372 -8.46 14.40 24.00
N ALA A 373 -8.61 13.33 24.74
CA ALA A 373 -9.00 12.00 24.25
C ALA A 373 -8.20 11.58 22.99
N LEU A 374 -6.90 11.88 23.01
CA LEU A 374 -5.98 11.70 21.89
C LEU A 374 -5.35 10.31 21.91
N GLY A 375 -5.42 9.61 20.80
CA GLY A 375 -4.66 8.39 20.55
C GLY A 375 -3.35 8.66 19.84
N LEU A 376 -2.42 7.71 19.90
CA LEU A 376 -1.15 7.74 19.19
C LEU A 376 -0.93 6.46 18.39
N TRP A 377 -0.47 6.60 17.12
CA TRP A 377 -0.16 5.46 16.27
C TRP A 377 1.07 5.70 15.38
N THR A 378 2.21 5.14 15.76
CA THR A 378 3.50 5.35 15.07
C THR A 378 4.15 4.05 14.56
N GLY A 379 3.42 2.96 14.51
CA GLY A 379 3.92 1.65 14.07
C GLY A 379 4.56 0.83 15.19
N ASP A 380 5.45 1.41 15.94
CA ASP A 380 6.10 0.80 17.11
C ASP A 380 5.44 1.22 18.44
N LYS A 381 4.66 2.29 18.45
CA LYS A 381 3.94 2.80 19.61
C LYS A 381 2.47 3.00 19.28
N GLN A 382 1.60 2.36 20.06
CA GLN A 382 0.14 2.40 19.89
C GLN A 382 -0.48 2.69 21.25
N ILE A 383 -1.17 3.82 21.39
CA ILE A 383 -1.84 4.23 22.61
C ILE A 383 -3.26 4.63 22.26
N ASN A 384 -4.25 3.91 22.76
CA ASN A 384 -5.68 4.15 22.56
C ASN A 384 -6.10 4.43 21.10
N HIS A 385 -5.30 3.96 20.13
CA HIS A 385 -5.44 4.34 18.71
C HIS A 385 -6.77 3.86 18.09
N LEU A 386 -7.37 2.79 18.62
CA LEU A 386 -8.65 2.25 18.12
C LEU A 386 -9.87 2.97 18.74
N ASN A 387 -9.76 3.52 19.94
CA ASN A 387 -10.92 4.02 20.72
C ASN A 387 -10.89 5.53 20.97
N SER A 388 -9.83 6.23 20.60
CA SER A 388 -9.72 7.67 20.82
C SER A 388 -10.62 8.47 19.86
N SER A 389 -11.18 9.60 20.32
CA SER A 389 -11.94 10.52 19.49
C SER A 389 -11.05 11.30 18.52
N ASN A 390 -9.78 11.52 18.89
CA ASN A 390 -8.76 12.16 18.09
C ASN A 390 -7.52 11.26 17.96
N LEU A 391 -6.73 11.44 16.92
CA LEU A 391 -5.57 10.58 16.65
C LEU A 391 -4.37 11.40 16.14
N VAL A 392 -3.18 11.09 16.62
CA VAL A 392 -1.93 11.46 15.96
C VAL A 392 -1.30 10.20 15.41
N ALA A 393 -0.98 10.19 14.12
CA ALA A 393 -0.43 9.02 13.46
C ALA A 393 0.70 9.38 12.49
N THR A 394 1.57 8.40 12.21
CA THR A 394 2.52 8.56 11.10
C THR A 394 1.90 8.16 9.77
N ALA A 395 2.25 8.86 8.71
CA ALA A 395 1.76 8.61 7.35
C ALA A 395 1.98 7.15 6.92
N LYS A 396 3.12 6.57 7.29
CA LYS A 396 3.45 5.17 6.99
C LYS A 396 2.42 4.20 7.57
N VAL A 397 1.97 4.43 8.80
CA VAL A 397 1.03 3.54 9.48
C VAL A 397 -0.37 3.74 8.95
N MET A 398 -0.79 4.99 8.77
CA MET A 398 -2.09 5.34 8.18
C MET A 398 -2.26 4.77 6.76
N GLY A 399 -1.19 4.75 5.97
CA GLY A 399 -1.18 4.16 4.63
C GLY A 399 -1.30 2.63 4.61
N THR A 400 -1.15 1.92 5.74
CA THR A 400 -1.03 0.45 5.78
C THR A 400 -2.34 -0.32 5.92
N GLY A 401 -3.49 0.23 5.53
CA GLY A 401 -4.69 -0.59 5.32
C GLY A 401 -5.60 -0.77 6.53
N VAL A 402 -5.71 0.23 7.40
CA VAL A 402 -6.69 0.19 8.50
C VAL A 402 -8.04 0.69 8.00
N ASP A 403 -9.04 -0.17 8.09
CA ASP A 403 -10.43 0.18 7.83
C ASP A 403 -11.07 0.83 9.07
N GLY A 404 -12.14 1.60 8.84
CA GLY A 404 -12.97 2.16 9.89
C GLY A 404 -12.60 3.56 10.33
N LEU A 405 -11.51 4.15 9.83
CA LEU A 405 -11.13 5.53 10.18
C LEU A 405 -12.16 6.56 9.68
N GLN A 406 -12.81 6.27 8.55
CA GLN A 406 -13.88 7.09 7.98
C GLN A 406 -15.13 7.18 8.86
N TYR A 407 -15.33 6.26 9.81
CA TYR A 407 -16.44 6.35 10.77
C TYR A 407 -16.13 7.21 11.99
N ARG A 408 -14.86 7.51 12.21
CA ARG A 408 -14.36 8.16 13.41
C ARG A 408 -13.87 9.58 13.15
N PHE A 409 -13.31 9.83 11.99
CA PHE A 409 -12.64 11.09 11.67
C PHE A 409 -13.28 11.75 10.45
N ASP A 410 -13.58 13.02 10.57
CA ASP A 410 -14.05 13.89 9.49
C ASP A 410 -12.98 14.91 9.07
N THR A 411 -11.95 15.07 9.86
CA THR A 411 -10.88 16.06 9.60
C THR A 411 -9.50 15.40 9.65
N MET A 412 -8.70 15.61 8.61
CA MET A 412 -7.32 15.19 8.54
C MET A 412 -6.40 16.40 8.40
N ILE A 413 -5.43 16.53 9.29
CA ILE A 413 -4.37 17.52 9.21
C ILE A 413 -3.11 16.82 8.71
N VAL A 414 -2.60 17.22 7.57
CA VAL A 414 -1.38 16.63 6.98
C VAL A 414 -0.23 17.61 7.11
N LEU A 415 0.76 17.25 7.91
CA LEU A 415 1.91 18.11 8.17
C LEU A 415 2.96 18.08 7.05
N ASP A 416 2.94 17.07 6.21
CA ASP A 416 3.88 16.89 5.08
C ASP A 416 3.10 16.50 3.81
N PRO A 417 2.32 17.41 3.22
CA PRO A 417 1.60 17.12 1.98
C PRO A 417 2.57 16.84 0.84
N LYS A 418 2.18 15.96 -0.05
CA LYS A 418 2.99 15.57 -1.22
C LYS A 418 2.48 16.27 -2.47
N GLN A 419 3.39 16.81 -3.25
CA GLN A 419 3.05 17.45 -4.52
C GLN A 419 2.67 16.42 -5.58
N GLN A 420 1.71 16.79 -6.42
CA GLN A 420 1.35 16.02 -7.60
C GLN A 420 2.58 15.84 -8.51
N GLY A 421 2.77 14.64 -9.03
CA GLY A 421 3.96 14.27 -9.81
C GLY A 421 5.13 13.73 -8.98
N SER A 422 5.09 13.80 -7.65
CA SER A 422 6.06 13.09 -6.82
C SER A 422 5.74 11.60 -6.74
N GLY A 423 6.74 10.72 -6.75
CA GLY A 423 6.53 9.27 -6.56
C GLY A 423 5.89 8.89 -5.22
N GLU A 424 5.75 9.85 -4.29
CA GLU A 424 5.10 9.67 -2.99
C GLU A 424 3.64 10.16 -3.01
N PHE A 425 3.17 10.77 -4.10
CA PHE A 425 1.84 11.37 -4.20
C PHE A 425 0.71 10.33 -4.15
N ASN A 426 0.91 9.18 -4.76
CA ASN A 426 -0.07 8.11 -4.72
C ASN A 426 -0.26 7.54 -3.30
N ASP A 427 0.83 7.39 -2.53
CA ASP A 427 0.75 7.01 -1.12
C ASP A 427 -0.01 8.07 -0.32
N TYR A 428 0.17 9.34 -0.66
CA TYR A 428 -0.54 10.46 -0.06
C TYR A 428 -2.04 10.47 -0.42
N ARG A 429 -2.40 10.20 -1.67
CA ARG A 429 -3.81 10.01 -2.07
C ARG A 429 -4.47 8.86 -1.31
N GLN A 430 -3.79 7.71 -1.17
CA GLN A 430 -4.30 6.60 -0.35
C GLN A 430 -4.57 7.02 1.09
N LEU A 431 -3.67 7.83 1.67
CA LEU A 431 -3.83 8.36 3.02
C LEU A 431 -5.12 9.18 3.15
N GLN A 432 -5.38 10.11 2.24
CA GLN A 432 -6.60 10.92 2.24
C GLN A 432 -7.88 10.06 2.14
N TRP A 433 -7.84 8.96 1.38
CA TRP A 433 -8.97 8.05 1.23
C TRP A 433 -9.30 7.26 2.52
N ARG A 434 -8.40 7.23 3.51
CA ARG A 434 -8.67 6.54 4.78
C ARG A 434 -9.76 7.20 5.62
N ILE A 435 -9.96 8.49 5.48
CA ILE A 435 -11.05 9.22 6.15
C ILE A 435 -12.13 9.67 5.17
N SER A 436 -11.90 9.58 3.86
CA SER A 436 -12.88 9.90 2.83
C SER A 436 -13.17 8.65 2.01
N GLY A 437 -14.39 8.23 1.91
CA GLY A 437 -14.75 7.04 1.14
C GLY A 437 -16.24 6.80 1.18
N ALA A 438 -16.71 5.77 0.48
CA ALA A 438 -18.12 5.46 0.30
C ALA A 438 -18.91 5.23 1.61
N ARG A 439 -18.22 5.01 2.73
CA ARG A 439 -18.82 4.81 4.05
C ARG A 439 -18.69 6.02 4.97
N GLN A 440 -18.18 7.15 4.47
CA GLN A 440 -18.11 8.39 5.24
C GLN A 440 -19.51 8.95 5.44
N GLN A 441 -19.82 9.36 6.67
CA GLN A 441 -21.13 9.88 7.09
C GLN A 441 -21.11 11.40 7.34
N HIS A 442 -19.97 12.06 7.13
CA HIS A 442 -19.77 13.48 7.41
C HIS A 442 -18.96 14.15 6.29
N LYS A 443 -19.10 15.48 6.21
CA LYS A 443 -18.23 16.31 5.40
C LYS A 443 -16.77 16.10 5.82
N VAL A 444 -15.89 15.82 4.86
CA VAL A 444 -14.47 15.56 5.10
C VAL A 444 -13.66 16.82 4.85
N ASN A 445 -12.85 17.20 5.83
CA ASN A 445 -11.92 18.33 5.73
C ASN A 445 -10.48 17.81 5.70
N ILE A 446 -9.76 18.12 4.64
CA ILE A 446 -8.31 17.84 4.55
C ILE A 446 -7.58 19.17 4.70
N VAL A 447 -6.75 19.29 5.72
CA VAL A 447 -5.95 20.49 5.99
C VAL A 447 -4.49 20.18 5.66
N GLU A 448 -3.98 20.72 4.58
CA GLU A 448 -2.59 20.62 4.17
C GLU A 448 -1.77 21.78 4.74
N VAL A 449 -0.66 21.46 5.39
CA VAL A 449 0.23 22.48 5.97
C VAL A 449 1.36 22.80 4.99
N VAL A 450 1.46 24.07 4.62
CA VAL A 450 2.54 24.63 3.81
C VAL A 450 3.41 25.51 4.69
N TYR A 451 4.70 25.23 4.73
CA TYR A 451 5.65 25.99 5.55
C TYR A 451 6.19 27.21 4.79
N ILE A 452 6.14 28.39 5.42
CA ILE A 452 6.64 29.64 4.89
C ILE A 452 7.97 29.96 5.56
N GLU A 453 8.96 30.33 4.75
CA GLU A 453 10.33 30.67 5.19
C GLU A 453 10.55 32.20 5.30
N GLU A 454 9.47 32.98 5.21
CA GLU A 454 9.48 34.45 5.33
C GLU A 454 9.86 34.94 6.71
#